data_833b6c5e6b7ecee4ef664d8151c5f303
#
_entry.id   833b6c5e6b7ecee4ef664d8151c5f303
#
_cell.length_a   1.000
_cell.length_b   1.000
_cell.length_c   1.000
_cell.angle_alpha   90.00
_cell.angle_beta   90.00
_cell.angle_gamma   90.00
#
_symmetry.space_group_name_H-M   'P 1'
#
loop_
_entity.id
_entity.type
_entity.pdbx_description
1 polymer ?
#
loop_
_entity_poly.entity_id
_entity_poly.type
_entity_poly.pdbx_seq_one_letter_code
_entity_poly.pdbx_strand_id
1 'polypeptide(L)'
;MERIERKFVQAREKGELALVLYVTAGDPSLEHTIEVVVKGAQAGADMFEIGIPFSDPIADGPTIQAAIDRALKRGVKVATVLEMVKAIRQKSDVPIILMTYFNPVLQYGLERFARDAKNAGADGVLLTDVPPEEAGEWIEIAGRNGLATIFLLAPTSTDQRIKLVAEIGTGFIYCVSRTGVTGEREKLPEDLPDLIARIRRHTDKPIAVGFGISKPEHVAAVAEMEGTDGVVVGSALVRLLHEEFGESSSGSWEKVVKFINALKEATKRRTGA
;
A
#
# COMPACT_ATOMS: atom_id res chain seq x y z
N MET A 1 -0.17 -9.45 11.08
CA MET A 1 -1.10 -8.47 11.69
C MET A 1 -0.39 -7.60 12.71
N GLU A 2 0.26 -8.16 13.72
CA GLU A 2 0.92 -7.40 14.80
C GLU A 2 1.87 -6.28 14.33
N ARG A 3 2.64 -6.50 13.24
CA ARG A 3 3.53 -5.46 12.72
C ARG A 3 2.76 -4.26 12.16
N ILE A 4 1.63 -4.50 11.47
CA ILE A 4 0.77 -3.43 10.93
C ILE A 4 0.18 -2.61 12.08
N GLU A 5 -0.47 -3.27 13.04
CA GLU A 5 -1.09 -2.63 14.21
C GLU A 5 -0.09 -1.80 15.01
N ARG A 6 1.09 -2.38 15.29
CA ARG A 6 2.17 -1.70 16.01
C ARG A 6 2.59 -0.39 15.33
N LYS A 7 2.66 -0.37 13.99
CA LYS A 7 3.05 0.85 13.25
C LYS A 7 2.01 1.95 13.33
N PHE A 8 0.72 1.62 13.25
CA PHE A 8 -0.33 2.61 13.46
C PHE A 8 -0.35 3.16 14.88
N VAL A 9 -0.16 2.29 15.89
CA VAL A 9 -0.06 2.72 17.29
C VAL A 9 1.13 3.67 17.49
N GLN A 10 2.32 3.28 17.00
CA GLN A 10 3.54 4.10 17.08
C GLN A 10 3.39 5.46 16.38
N ALA A 11 2.76 5.51 15.23
CA ALA A 11 2.50 6.77 14.53
C ALA A 11 1.54 7.67 15.34
N ARG A 12 0.46 7.10 15.85
CA ARG A 12 -0.52 7.82 16.70
C ARG A 12 0.12 8.39 17.96
N GLU A 13 0.96 7.62 18.66
CA GLU A 13 1.67 8.06 19.86
C GLU A 13 2.61 9.25 19.59
N LYS A 14 3.13 9.37 18.37
CA LYS A 14 3.97 10.47 17.90
C LYS A 14 3.18 11.67 17.37
N GLY A 15 1.86 11.59 17.27
CA GLY A 15 1.04 12.58 16.60
C GLY A 15 1.25 12.65 15.10
N GLU A 16 1.57 11.52 14.46
CA GLU A 16 1.86 11.39 13.04
C GLU A 16 0.86 10.44 12.36
N LEU A 17 0.77 10.53 11.03
CA LEU A 17 0.18 9.45 10.22
C LEU A 17 1.22 8.36 9.96
N ALA A 18 0.77 7.10 9.85
CA ALA A 18 1.59 6.04 9.29
C ALA A 18 1.82 6.30 7.80
N LEU A 19 3.10 6.36 7.37
CA LEU A 19 3.47 6.50 5.97
C LEU A 19 3.59 5.12 5.33
N VAL A 20 2.69 4.82 4.39
CA VAL A 20 2.70 3.61 3.57
C VAL A 20 3.22 3.95 2.18
N LEU A 21 4.20 3.22 1.68
CA LEU A 21 4.76 3.42 0.35
C LEU A 21 4.45 2.24 -0.55
N TYR A 22 3.94 2.51 -1.74
CA TYR A 22 3.73 1.48 -2.76
C TYR A 22 4.92 1.43 -3.72
N VAL A 23 5.31 0.22 -4.08
CA VAL A 23 6.29 -0.07 -5.14
C VAL A 23 5.85 -1.26 -5.98
N THR A 24 6.17 -1.25 -7.28
CA THR A 24 5.95 -2.40 -8.16
C THR A 24 7.13 -3.35 -8.05
N ALA A 25 6.88 -4.61 -7.72
CA ALA A 25 7.93 -5.62 -7.61
C ALA A 25 8.65 -5.83 -8.94
N GLY A 26 9.98 -5.67 -8.93
CA GLY A 26 10.83 -5.85 -10.10
C GLY A 26 10.93 -4.63 -11.01
N ASP A 27 10.44 -3.47 -10.60
CA ASP A 27 10.62 -2.22 -11.33
C ASP A 27 11.37 -1.18 -10.45
N PRO A 28 12.53 -0.66 -10.88
CA PRO A 28 13.30 -0.99 -12.12
C PRO A 28 13.96 -2.36 -12.14
N SER A 29 14.21 -2.99 -10.98
CA SER A 29 14.68 -4.38 -10.83
C SER A 29 14.28 -4.95 -9.46
N LEU A 30 14.48 -6.24 -9.24
CA LEU A 30 14.24 -6.87 -7.93
C LEU A 30 15.16 -6.31 -6.86
N GLU A 31 16.43 -6.06 -7.21
CA GLU A 31 17.43 -5.49 -6.32
C GLU A 31 17.02 -4.07 -5.89
N HIS A 32 16.59 -3.22 -6.83
CA HIS A 32 16.10 -1.88 -6.51
C HIS A 32 14.83 -1.93 -5.64
N THR A 33 13.95 -2.90 -5.88
CA THR A 33 12.76 -3.08 -5.01
C THR A 33 13.16 -3.44 -3.57
N ILE A 34 14.13 -4.35 -3.39
CA ILE A 34 14.67 -4.68 -2.07
C ILE A 34 15.30 -3.44 -1.42
N GLU A 35 16.12 -2.71 -2.16
CA GLU A 35 16.83 -1.54 -1.64
C GLU A 35 15.89 -0.41 -1.24
N VAL A 36 14.86 -0.11 -2.06
CA VAL A 36 13.91 0.96 -1.71
C VAL A 36 13.11 0.64 -0.46
N VAL A 37 12.74 -0.63 -0.26
CA VAL A 37 12.04 -1.03 0.97
C VAL A 37 12.95 -0.86 2.19
N VAL A 38 14.20 -1.31 2.12
CA VAL A 38 15.16 -1.21 3.23
C VAL A 38 15.53 0.24 3.52
N LYS A 39 15.92 1.00 2.49
CA LYS A 39 16.30 2.42 2.65
C LYS A 39 15.11 3.30 3.01
N GLY A 40 13.93 3.01 2.46
CA GLY A 40 12.71 3.74 2.78
C GLY A 40 12.24 3.51 4.21
N ALA A 41 12.37 2.30 4.73
CA ALA A 41 12.10 2.03 6.16
C ALA A 41 13.07 2.81 7.07
N GLN A 42 14.35 2.91 6.70
CA GLN A 42 15.34 3.74 7.40
C GLN A 42 15.04 5.24 7.28
N ALA A 43 14.46 5.68 6.16
CA ALA A 43 14.04 7.06 5.91
C ALA A 43 12.68 7.41 6.54
N GLY A 44 12.05 6.48 7.28
CA GLY A 44 10.84 6.76 8.06
C GLY A 44 9.53 6.22 7.45
N ALA A 45 9.56 5.48 6.34
CA ALA A 45 8.38 4.76 5.90
C ALA A 45 7.97 3.71 6.95
N ASP A 46 6.69 3.69 7.29
CA ASP A 46 6.15 2.80 8.32
C ASP A 46 5.74 1.44 7.76
N MET A 47 5.31 1.38 6.50
CA MET A 47 4.86 0.17 5.81
C MET A 47 5.15 0.24 4.32
N PHE A 48 5.19 -0.93 3.68
CA PHE A 48 5.28 -1.03 2.22
C PHE A 48 4.16 -1.89 1.65
N GLU A 49 3.55 -1.38 0.58
CA GLU A 49 2.75 -2.15 -0.35
C GLU A 49 3.61 -2.56 -1.53
N ILE A 50 3.69 -3.86 -1.78
CA ILE A 50 4.46 -4.42 -2.88
C ILE A 50 3.48 -4.97 -3.92
N GLY A 51 3.40 -4.31 -5.06
CA GLY A 51 2.57 -4.71 -6.19
C GLY A 51 3.15 -5.95 -6.88
N ILE A 52 2.42 -7.05 -6.87
CA ILE A 52 2.74 -8.23 -7.70
C ILE A 52 2.24 -7.95 -9.12
N PRO A 53 3.12 -7.96 -10.15
CA PRO A 53 2.73 -7.63 -11.51
C PRO A 53 1.66 -8.57 -12.08
N PHE A 54 0.70 -7.99 -12.81
CA PHE A 54 -0.36 -8.70 -13.53
C PHE A 54 -0.59 -8.07 -14.91
N SER A 55 -0.90 -8.88 -15.93
CA SER A 55 -1.03 -8.43 -17.33
C SER A 55 -2.21 -7.49 -17.58
N ASP A 56 -3.25 -7.56 -16.74
CA ASP A 56 -4.51 -6.84 -16.95
C ASP A 56 -4.85 -5.93 -15.76
N PRO A 57 -4.02 -4.90 -15.48
CA PRO A 57 -4.08 -4.09 -14.26
C PRO A 57 -5.13 -2.99 -14.36
N ILE A 58 -6.42 -3.38 -14.41
CA ILE A 58 -7.57 -2.49 -14.68
C ILE A 58 -7.80 -1.41 -13.62
N ALA A 59 -7.35 -1.62 -12.40
CA ALA A 59 -7.48 -0.65 -11.30
C ALA A 59 -6.31 0.34 -11.24
N ASP A 60 -5.23 0.09 -12.00
CA ASP A 60 -4.00 0.87 -11.93
C ASP A 60 -3.96 1.99 -12.96
N GLY A 61 -3.33 3.10 -12.59
CA GLY A 61 -3.08 4.23 -13.49
C GLY A 61 -1.83 4.02 -14.37
N PRO A 62 -1.62 4.91 -15.35
CA PRO A 62 -0.61 4.72 -16.40
C PRO A 62 0.82 4.55 -15.86
N THR A 63 1.19 5.23 -14.78
CA THR A 63 2.52 5.10 -14.16
C THR A 63 2.75 3.69 -13.61
N ILE A 64 1.77 3.15 -12.90
CA ILE A 64 1.85 1.81 -12.31
C ILE A 64 1.72 0.75 -13.39
N GLN A 65 0.81 0.92 -14.36
CA GLN A 65 0.70 0.02 -15.53
C GLN A 65 2.04 -0.09 -16.28
N ALA A 66 2.73 1.03 -16.53
CA ALA A 66 4.03 1.03 -17.18
C ALA A 66 5.10 0.29 -16.35
N ALA A 67 5.08 0.44 -15.02
CA ALA A 67 5.97 -0.29 -14.11
C ALA A 67 5.69 -1.79 -14.12
N ILE A 68 4.41 -2.18 -14.08
CA ILE A 68 3.97 -3.57 -14.19
C ILE A 68 4.46 -4.19 -15.52
N ASP A 69 4.29 -3.49 -16.63
CA ASP A 69 4.70 -3.92 -17.95
C ASP A 69 6.22 -4.17 -18.02
N ARG A 70 7.02 -3.28 -17.46
CA ARG A 70 8.48 -3.44 -17.34
C ARG A 70 8.87 -4.65 -16.50
N ALA A 71 8.21 -4.85 -15.36
CA ALA A 71 8.46 -5.99 -14.48
C ALA A 71 8.09 -7.33 -15.14
N LEU A 72 6.94 -7.40 -15.83
CA LEU A 72 6.51 -8.59 -16.58
C LEU A 72 7.48 -8.93 -17.71
N LYS A 73 7.97 -7.95 -18.48
CA LYS A 73 8.99 -8.13 -19.51
C LYS A 73 10.30 -8.71 -18.98
N ARG A 74 10.62 -8.45 -17.70
CA ARG A 74 11.77 -9.06 -16.99
C ARG A 74 11.47 -10.44 -16.41
N GLY A 75 10.26 -10.98 -16.63
CA GLY A 75 9.86 -12.31 -16.19
C GLY A 75 9.50 -12.40 -14.70
N VAL A 76 9.16 -11.29 -14.06
CA VAL A 76 8.72 -11.28 -12.65
C VAL A 76 7.40 -12.05 -12.51
N LYS A 77 7.38 -13.00 -11.57
CA LYS A 77 6.23 -13.88 -11.28
C LYS A 77 5.93 -13.83 -9.77
N VAL A 78 4.76 -14.32 -9.36
CA VAL A 78 4.37 -14.43 -7.94
C VAL A 78 5.48 -15.07 -7.10
N ALA A 79 6.01 -16.22 -7.52
CA ALA A 79 7.10 -16.91 -6.81
C ALA A 79 8.34 -16.03 -6.64
N THR A 80 8.73 -15.29 -7.68
CA THR A 80 9.87 -14.35 -7.63
C THR A 80 9.64 -13.24 -6.59
N VAL A 81 8.40 -12.70 -6.53
CA VAL A 81 8.05 -11.67 -5.54
C VAL A 81 8.11 -12.23 -4.13
N LEU A 82 7.64 -13.45 -3.90
CA LEU A 82 7.71 -14.08 -2.57
C LEU A 82 9.16 -14.29 -2.11
N GLU A 83 10.06 -14.72 -2.99
CA GLU A 83 11.49 -14.82 -2.67
C GLU A 83 12.11 -13.43 -2.39
N MET A 84 11.71 -12.42 -3.14
CA MET A 84 12.12 -11.03 -2.89
C MET A 84 11.65 -10.54 -1.51
N VAL A 85 10.40 -10.81 -1.12
CA VAL A 85 9.88 -10.48 0.22
C VAL A 85 10.71 -11.16 1.32
N LYS A 86 11.07 -12.41 1.13
CA LYS A 86 11.94 -13.14 2.05
C LYS A 86 13.33 -12.50 2.17
N ALA A 87 13.90 -12.03 1.06
CA ALA A 87 15.18 -11.31 1.07
C ALA A 87 15.07 -9.93 1.78
N ILE A 88 13.96 -9.21 1.61
CA ILE A 88 13.67 -7.98 2.37
C ILE A 88 13.59 -8.29 3.86
N ARG A 89 12.88 -9.34 4.24
CA ARG A 89 12.65 -9.71 5.65
C ARG A 89 13.95 -10.02 6.41
N GLN A 90 14.99 -10.48 5.72
CA GLN A 90 16.32 -10.67 6.31
C GLN A 90 17.01 -9.35 6.70
N LYS A 91 16.54 -8.21 6.15
CA LYS A 91 17.17 -6.89 6.30
C LYS A 91 16.27 -5.88 7.02
N SER A 92 14.96 -6.15 7.13
CA SER A 92 13.99 -5.20 7.65
C SER A 92 12.76 -5.88 8.24
N ASP A 93 12.29 -5.37 9.38
CA ASP A 93 11.03 -5.76 10.02
C ASP A 93 9.84 -4.89 9.64
N VAL A 94 10.01 -4.02 8.63
CA VAL A 94 8.92 -3.16 8.15
C VAL A 94 7.74 -4.01 7.69
N PRO A 95 6.48 -3.67 8.04
CA PRO A 95 5.31 -4.39 7.54
C PRO A 95 5.25 -4.38 6.01
N ILE A 96 4.96 -5.53 5.43
CA ILE A 96 4.84 -5.73 3.98
C ILE A 96 3.44 -6.23 3.66
N ILE A 97 2.75 -5.50 2.79
CA ILE A 97 1.44 -5.84 2.25
C ILE A 97 1.64 -6.20 0.77
N LEU A 98 1.18 -7.36 0.36
CA LEU A 98 1.17 -7.73 -1.04
C LEU A 98 -0.11 -7.21 -1.70
N MET A 99 0.03 -6.39 -2.73
CA MET A 99 -1.08 -5.86 -3.50
C MET A 99 -1.10 -6.51 -4.87
N THR A 100 -2.22 -7.08 -5.27
CA THR A 100 -2.36 -7.72 -6.59
C THR A 100 -3.84 -7.88 -6.96
N TYR A 101 -4.08 -8.61 -8.04
CA TYR A 101 -5.38 -9.02 -8.53
C TYR A 101 -5.65 -10.49 -8.15
N PHE A 102 -6.91 -10.90 -8.23
CA PHE A 102 -7.30 -12.25 -7.83
C PHE A 102 -6.70 -13.34 -8.73
N ASN A 103 -6.67 -13.11 -10.04
CA ASN A 103 -6.23 -14.13 -10.98
C ASN A 103 -4.78 -14.64 -10.76
N PRO A 104 -3.75 -13.82 -10.53
CA PRO A 104 -2.43 -14.29 -10.15
C PRO A 104 -2.41 -15.20 -8.91
N VAL A 105 -3.23 -14.87 -7.91
CA VAL A 105 -3.33 -15.65 -6.66
C VAL A 105 -4.06 -16.97 -6.91
N LEU A 106 -5.13 -16.94 -7.70
CA LEU A 106 -5.89 -18.12 -8.09
C LEU A 106 -5.02 -19.12 -8.89
N GLN A 107 -4.25 -18.62 -9.87
CA GLN A 107 -3.33 -19.45 -10.67
C GLN A 107 -2.18 -20.04 -9.83
N TYR A 108 -1.72 -19.33 -8.80
CA TYR A 108 -0.73 -19.86 -7.86
C TYR A 108 -1.34 -20.91 -6.91
N GLY A 109 -2.66 -20.82 -6.68
CA GLY A 109 -3.45 -21.57 -5.70
C GLY A 109 -3.59 -20.81 -4.39
N LEU A 110 -4.83 -20.52 -3.97
CA LEU A 110 -5.16 -19.65 -2.82
C LEU A 110 -4.44 -20.09 -1.53
N GLU A 111 -4.60 -21.36 -1.15
CA GLU A 111 -3.96 -21.94 0.05
C GLU A 111 -2.42 -21.90 -0.03
N ARG A 112 -1.88 -22.23 -1.20
CA ARG A 112 -0.43 -22.21 -1.43
C ARG A 112 0.10 -20.78 -1.33
N PHE A 113 -0.58 -19.81 -1.97
CA PHE A 113 -0.17 -18.42 -1.94
C PHE A 113 -0.18 -17.86 -0.51
N ALA A 114 -1.26 -18.09 0.24
CA ALA A 114 -1.35 -17.58 1.61
C ALA A 114 -0.24 -18.14 2.52
N ARG A 115 -0.02 -19.46 2.45
CA ARG A 115 1.06 -20.11 3.19
C ARG A 115 2.43 -19.59 2.79
N ASP A 116 2.71 -19.51 1.50
CA ASP A 116 4.03 -19.13 0.99
C ASP A 116 4.30 -17.64 1.20
N ALA A 117 3.28 -16.76 1.07
CA ALA A 117 3.36 -15.34 1.40
C ALA A 117 3.67 -15.12 2.90
N LYS A 118 2.99 -15.86 3.78
CA LYS A 118 3.28 -15.80 5.22
C LYS A 118 4.69 -16.27 5.54
N ASN A 119 5.11 -17.38 4.96
CA ASN A 119 6.45 -17.93 5.16
C ASN A 119 7.55 -17.00 4.60
N ALA A 120 7.27 -16.26 3.53
CA ALA A 120 8.14 -15.21 3.01
C ALA A 120 8.22 -14.01 3.96
N GLY A 121 7.24 -13.83 4.83
CA GLY A 121 7.19 -12.77 5.83
C GLY A 121 6.26 -11.61 5.48
N ALA A 122 5.32 -11.78 4.54
CA ALA A 122 4.24 -10.83 4.32
C ALA A 122 3.32 -10.74 5.54
N ASP A 123 2.76 -9.56 5.78
CA ASP A 123 1.89 -9.26 6.90
C ASP A 123 0.42 -9.17 6.48
N GLY A 124 0.15 -8.86 5.22
CA GLY A 124 -1.19 -8.74 4.69
C GLY A 124 -1.24 -8.84 3.17
N VAL A 125 -2.45 -8.92 2.66
CA VAL A 125 -2.74 -8.96 1.22
C VAL A 125 -3.94 -8.06 0.91
N LEU A 126 -3.84 -7.33 -0.18
CA LEU A 126 -4.91 -6.54 -0.78
C LEU A 126 -5.15 -7.07 -2.19
N LEU A 127 -6.35 -7.59 -2.44
CA LEU A 127 -6.82 -7.98 -3.77
C LEU A 127 -7.70 -6.87 -4.32
N THR A 128 -7.23 -6.21 -5.38
CA THR A 128 -7.83 -4.96 -5.87
C THR A 128 -9.17 -5.16 -6.59
N ASP A 129 -9.40 -6.36 -7.11
CA ASP A 129 -10.56 -6.73 -7.91
C ASP A 129 -11.54 -7.68 -7.22
N VAL A 130 -11.33 -7.99 -5.93
CA VAL A 130 -12.25 -8.83 -5.15
C VAL A 130 -13.12 -7.94 -4.27
N PRO A 131 -14.42 -7.84 -4.55
CA PRO A 131 -15.34 -7.11 -3.69
C PRO A 131 -15.50 -7.85 -2.35
N PRO A 132 -15.74 -7.12 -1.24
CA PRO A 132 -15.84 -7.73 0.09
C PRO A 132 -16.93 -8.80 0.18
N GLU A 133 -17.99 -8.67 -0.61
CA GLU A 133 -19.11 -9.61 -0.68
C GLU A 133 -18.72 -10.99 -1.24
N GLU A 134 -17.66 -11.07 -2.02
CA GLU A 134 -17.17 -12.30 -2.67
C GLU A 134 -15.88 -12.84 -2.04
N ALA A 135 -15.34 -12.15 -1.03
CA ALA A 135 -14.02 -12.46 -0.46
C ALA A 135 -14.02 -13.58 0.59
N GLY A 136 -15.16 -14.24 0.87
CA GLY A 136 -15.32 -15.17 2.00
C GLY A 136 -14.26 -16.27 2.06
N GLU A 137 -14.05 -16.99 0.96
CA GLU A 137 -13.02 -18.06 0.87
C GLU A 137 -11.60 -17.50 1.13
N TRP A 138 -11.27 -16.35 0.52
CA TRP A 138 -9.97 -15.73 0.73
C TRP A 138 -9.75 -15.28 2.18
N ILE A 139 -10.76 -14.69 2.81
CA ILE A 139 -10.71 -14.25 4.22
C ILE A 139 -10.39 -15.41 5.15
N GLU A 140 -11.06 -16.53 4.97
CA GLU A 140 -10.83 -17.73 5.77
C GLU A 140 -9.41 -18.28 5.59
N ILE A 141 -8.93 -18.36 4.34
CA ILE A 141 -7.60 -18.85 4.01
C ILE A 141 -6.52 -17.90 4.56
N ALA A 142 -6.64 -16.61 4.33
CA ALA A 142 -5.72 -15.59 4.81
C ALA A 142 -5.67 -15.56 6.36
N GLY A 143 -6.84 -15.61 7.00
CA GLY A 143 -6.96 -15.63 8.46
C GLY A 143 -6.26 -16.84 9.11
N ARG A 144 -6.47 -18.05 8.56
CA ARG A 144 -5.79 -19.28 9.04
C ARG A 144 -4.26 -19.18 8.92
N ASN A 145 -3.77 -18.43 7.92
CA ASN A 145 -2.34 -18.21 7.72
C ASN A 145 -1.80 -16.97 8.45
N GLY A 146 -2.64 -16.23 9.18
CA GLY A 146 -2.22 -15.03 9.92
C GLY A 146 -1.83 -13.85 9.01
N LEU A 147 -2.44 -13.76 7.82
CA LEU A 147 -2.33 -12.61 6.93
C LEU A 147 -3.51 -11.66 7.15
N ALA A 148 -3.23 -10.36 7.15
CA ALA A 148 -4.28 -9.35 7.13
C ALA A 148 -4.95 -9.31 5.75
N THR A 149 -6.27 -9.10 5.73
CA THR A 149 -7.06 -8.83 4.52
C THR A 149 -7.50 -7.38 4.51
N ILE A 150 -7.04 -6.62 3.52
CA ILE A 150 -7.27 -5.19 3.41
C ILE A 150 -8.24 -4.95 2.27
N PHE A 151 -9.25 -4.11 2.50
CA PHE A 151 -10.27 -3.77 1.51
C PHE A 151 -10.28 -2.28 1.20
N LEU A 152 -10.64 -1.97 -0.05
CA LEU A 152 -10.76 -0.62 -0.57
C LEU A 152 -12.18 -0.09 -0.33
N LEU A 153 -12.28 1.14 0.18
CA LEU A 153 -13.52 1.91 0.23
C LEU A 153 -13.35 3.21 -0.56
N ALA A 154 -14.34 3.52 -1.38
CA ALA A 154 -14.38 4.72 -2.21
C ALA A 154 -15.56 5.63 -1.80
N PRO A 155 -15.61 6.90 -2.22
CA PRO A 155 -16.74 7.80 -1.96
C PRO A 155 -18.09 7.22 -2.39
N THR A 156 -18.10 6.40 -3.44
CA THR A 156 -19.29 5.70 -3.93
C THR A 156 -19.68 4.46 -3.13
N SER A 157 -18.87 4.04 -2.15
CA SER A 157 -19.21 2.90 -1.30
C SER A 157 -20.45 3.19 -0.45
N THR A 158 -21.41 2.26 -0.48
CA THR A 158 -22.63 2.33 0.34
C THR A 158 -22.32 2.12 1.81
N ASP A 159 -23.15 2.62 2.72
CA ASP A 159 -22.98 2.39 4.16
C ASP A 159 -23.02 0.90 4.52
N GLN A 160 -23.80 0.09 3.78
CA GLN A 160 -23.81 -1.35 3.93
C GLN A 160 -22.44 -1.97 3.61
N ARG A 161 -21.79 -1.54 2.53
CA ARG A 161 -20.43 -1.99 2.17
C ARG A 161 -19.40 -1.52 3.18
N ILE A 162 -19.50 -0.27 3.65
CA ILE A 162 -18.62 0.26 4.70
C ILE A 162 -18.72 -0.59 5.97
N LYS A 163 -19.95 -0.90 6.42
CA LYS A 163 -20.18 -1.75 7.58
C LYS A 163 -19.60 -3.16 7.39
N LEU A 164 -19.81 -3.77 6.22
CA LEU A 164 -19.24 -5.08 5.90
C LEU A 164 -17.71 -5.06 5.96
N VAL A 165 -17.06 -4.08 5.31
CA VAL A 165 -15.59 -3.94 5.35
C VAL A 165 -15.09 -3.66 6.76
N ALA A 166 -15.79 -2.85 7.54
CA ALA A 166 -15.48 -2.62 8.94
C ALA A 166 -15.52 -3.90 9.78
N GLU A 167 -16.39 -4.84 9.45
CA GLU A 167 -16.54 -6.13 10.13
C GLU A 167 -15.45 -7.14 9.72
N ILE A 168 -15.31 -7.39 8.41
CA ILE A 168 -14.49 -8.48 7.87
C ILE A 168 -13.03 -8.09 7.59
N GLY A 169 -12.74 -6.82 7.33
CA GLY A 169 -11.38 -6.36 7.04
C GLY A 169 -10.49 -6.42 8.28
N THR A 170 -9.21 -6.72 8.07
CA THR A 170 -8.19 -6.76 9.12
C THR A 170 -7.00 -5.90 8.73
N GLY A 171 -6.20 -5.47 9.69
CA GLY A 171 -5.07 -4.56 9.47
C GLY A 171 -5.53 -3.10 9.45
N PHE A 172 -6.03 -2.60 8.36
CA PHE A 172 -6.56 -1.24 8.22
C PHE A 172 -7.60 -1.14 7.10
N ILE A 173 -8.36 -0.05 7.09
CA ILE A 173 -9.29 0.29 6.00
C ILE A 173 -8.54 1.18 5.00
N TYR A 174 -8.50 0.75 3.75
CA TYR A 174 -7.90 1.54 2.68
C TYR A 174 -8.96 2.46 2.05
N CYS A 175 -8.85 3.74 2.34
CA CYS A 175 -9.73 4.75 1.78
C CYS A 175 -9.14 5.30 0.48
N VAL A 176 -9.77 4.97 -0.65
CA VAL A 176 -9.38 5.55 -1.93
C VAL A 176 -10.03 6.91 -2.09
N SER A 177 -9.25 7.89 -2.50
CA SER A 177 -9.73 9.28 -2.60
C SER A 177 -10.70 9.53 -3.77
N ARG A 178 -10.84 8.57 -4.70
CA ARG A 178 -11.82 8.63 -5.81
C ARG A 178 -12.07 7.28 -6.45
N THR A 179 -13.18 7.19 -7.20
CA THR A 179 -13.43 6.14 -8.19
C THR A 179 -12.60 6.40 -9.46
N GLY A 180 -12.00 5.37 -10.00
CA GLY A 180 -11.17 5.41 -11.20
C GLY A 180 -9.75 4.89 -10.97
N VAL A 181 -8.91 4.98 -12.00
CA VAL A 181 -7.53 4.47 -11.97
C VAL A 181 -6.59 5.32 -11.11
N THR A 182 -5.53 4.71 -10.60
CA THR A 182 -4.46 5.36 -9.83
C THR A 182 -3.74 6.42 -10.68
N GLY A 183 -3.35 7.55 -10.07
CA GLY A 183 -2.58 8.62 -10.74
C GLY A 183 -2.34 9.80 -9.82
N GLU A 184 -1.33 10.61 -10.15
CA GLU A 184 -0.99 11.82 -9.42
C GLU A 184 -2.01 12.93 -9.69
N ARG A 185 -2.30 13.78 -8.69
CA ARG A 185 -3.28 14.88 -8.79
C ARG A 185 -2.75 16.15 -8.14
N GLU A 186 -3.34 17.28 -8.51
CA GLU A 186 -2.98 18.58 -7.94
C GLU A 186 -3.68 18.88 -6.60
N LYS A 187 -4.90 18.33 -6.40
CA LYS A 187 -5.71 18.55 -5.17
C LYS A 187 -6.37 17.26 -4.70
N LEU A 188 -6.56 17.16 -3.39
CA LEU A 188 -7.37 16.10 -2.78
C LEU A 188 -8.87 16.34 -3.08
N PRO A 189 -9.68 15.27 -3.19
CA PRO A 189 -11.11 15.37 -3.39
C PRO A 189 -11.83 16.00 -2.19
N GLU A 190 -12.84 16.81 -2.47
CA GLU A 190 -13.64 17.50 -1.45
C GLU A 190 -14.55 16.54 -0.66
N ASP A 191 -14.90 15.38 -1.22
CA ASP A 191 -15.74 14.34 -0.63
C ASP A 191 -15.00 13.35 0.29
N LEU A 192 -13.67 13.48 0.38
CA LEU A 192 -12.84 12.58 1.19
C LEU A 192 -13.12 12.68 2.70
N PRO A 193 -13.27 13.87 3.32
CA PRO A 193 -13.61 13.97 4.73
C PRO A 193 -14.95 13.30 5.06
N ASP A 194 -15.96 13.43 4.20
CA ASP A 194 -17.27 12.80 4.38
C ASP A 194 -17.16 11.26 4.35
N LEU A 195 -16.37 10.71 3.44
CA LEU A 195 -16.12 9.27 3.41
C LEU A 195 -15.46 8.79 4.71
N ILE A 196 -14.43 9.50 5.18
CA ILE A 196 -13.73 9.15 6.43
C ILE A 196 -14.71 9.20 7.61
N ALA A 197 -15.52 10.23 7.72
CA ALA A 197 -16.53 10.35 8.77
C ALA A 197 -17.59 9.24 8.70
N ARG A 198 -17.99 8.80 7.50
CA ARG A 198 -18.88 7.65 7.30
C ARG A 198 -18.24 6.35 7.77
N ILE A 199 -16.97 6.12 7.44
CA ILE A 199 -16.23 4.93 7.88
C ILE A 199 -16.10 4.92 9.41
N ARG A 200 -15.75 6.05 10.03
CA ARG A 200 -15.57 6.16 11.49
C ARG A 200 -16.83 5.85 12.29
N ARG A 201 -18.02 6.03 11.72
CA ARG A 201 -19.26 5.62 12.39
C ARG A 201 -19.39 4.12 12.59
N HIS A 202 -18.60 3.31 11.88
CA HIS A 202 -18.68 1.85 11.89
C HIS A 202 -17.45 1.16 12.46
N THR A 203 -16.31 1.86 12.65
CA THR A 203 -15.08 1.21 13.11
C THR A 203 -14.05 2.17 13.68
N ASP A 204 -13.28 1.67 14.66
CA ASP A 204 -12.07 2.30 15.20
C ASP A 204 -10.78 1.77 14.55
N LYS A 205 -10.89 0.87 13.57
CA LYS A 205 -9.75 0.35 12.80
C LYS A 205 -9.00 1.51 12.13
N PRO A 206 -7.67 1.42 11.97
CA PRO A 206 -6.92 2.45 11.27
C PRO A 206 -7.47 2.71 9.87
N ILE A 207 -7.52 3.97 9.45
CA ILE A 207 -7.89 4.39 8.09
C ILE A 207 -6.66 4.98 7.42
N ALA A 208 -6.21 4.37 6.32
CA ALA A 208 -5.16 4.90 5.47
C ALA A 208 -5.75 5.46 4.17
N VAL A 209 -5.38 6.69 3.85
CA VAL A 209 -5.85 7.39 2.63
C VAL A 209 -4.82 7.23 1.53
N GLY A 210 -5.24 6.76 0.37
CA GLY A 210 -4.39 6.60 -0.81
C GLY A 210 -5.03 7.13 -2.08
N PHE A 211 -4.31 6.98 -3.18
CA PHE A 211 -4.62 7.46 -4.53
C PHE A 211 -4.56 8.99 -4.72
N GLY A 212 -3.74 9.41 -5.67
CA GLY A 212 -3.55 10.81 -6.02
C GLY A 212 -2.60 11.58 -5.11
N ILE A 213 -2.08 10.96 -4.06
CA ILE A 213 -1.12 11.58 -3.14
C ILE A 213 0.27 11.46 -3.74
N SER A 214 0.89 12.61 -4.08
CA SER A 214 2.15 12.64 -4.81
C SER A 214 3.19 13.62 -4.26
N LYS A 215 2.79 14.47 -3.32
CA LYS A 215 3.61 15.56 -2.77
C LYS A 215 3.49 15.63 -1.25
N PRO A 216 4.51 16.17 -0.55
CA PRO A 216 4.42 16.40 0.91
C PRO A 216 3.20 17.24 1.32
N GLU A 217 2.80 18.22 0.50
CA GLU A 217 1.63 19.07 0.78
C GLU A 217 0.33 18.27 0.83
N HIS A 218 0.20 17.22 -0.02
CA HIS A 218 -0.95 16.33 0.01
C HIS A 218 -0.96 15.46 1.28
N VAL A 219 0.23 15.00 1.71
CA VAL A 219 0.37 14.25 2.96
C VAL A 219 0.00 15.12 4.15
N ALA A 220 0.49 16.36 4.20
CA ALA A 220 0.14 17.33 5.24
C ALA A 220 -1.37 17.62 5.28
N ALA A 221 -2.01 17.77 4.11
CA ALA A 221 -3.45 17.96 4.05
C ALA A 221 -4.24 16.75 4.58
N VAL A 222 -3.78 15.52 4.34
CA VAL A 222 -4.38 14.32 4.94
C VAL A 222 -4.12 14.26 6.45
N ALA A 223 -2.96 14.72 6.92
CA ALA A 223 -2.64 14.73 8.35
C ALA A 223 -3.56 15.65 9.18
N GLU A 224 -4.07 16.72 8.56
CA GLU A 224 -5.04 17.63 9.19
C GLU A 224 -6.49 17.08 9.15
N MET A 225 -6.76 15.98 8.40
CA MET A 225 -8.10 15.41 8.35
C MET A 225 -8.37 14.56 9.60
N GLU A 226 -9.45 14.88 10.30
CA GLU A 226 -9.89 14.11 11.45
C GLU A 226 -10.27 12.68 11.03
N GLY A 227 -9.90 11.70 11.85
CA GLY A 227 -10.25 10.31 11.61
C GLY A 227 -9.29 9.54 10.69
N THR A 228 -8.22 10.16 10.17
CA THR A 228 -7.18 9.45 9.41
C THR A 228 -6.10 8.89 10.33
N ASP A 229 -5.48 7.77 9.97
CA ASP A 229 -4.36 7.17 10.72
C ASP A 229 -3.15 6.93 9.81
N GLY A 230 -3.32 6.94 8.50
CA GLY A 230 -2.24 6.69 7.57
C GLY A 230 -2.45 7.33 6.20
N VAL A 231 -1.38 7.38 5.45
CA VAL A 231 -1.34 7.90 4.09
C VAL A 231 -0.54 6.97 3.19
N VAL A 232 -1.05 6.72 1.97
CA VAL A 232 -0.39 5.85 0.99
C VAL A 232 0.09 6.66 -0.20
N VAL A 233 1.39 6.53 -0.52
CA VAL A 233 2.02 7.19 -1.67
C VAL A 233 2.59 6.13 -2.60
N GLY A 234 2.13 6.10 -3.84
CA GLY A 234 2.51 5.10 -4.83
C GLY A 234 3.13 5.71 -6.09
N SER A 235 2.30 6.18 -7.02
CA SER A 235 2.72 6.59 -8.37
C SER A 235 3.91 7.56 -8.39
N ALA A 236 3.98 8.49 -7.45
CA ALA A 236 5.09 9.44 -7.35
C ALA A 236 6.43 8.75 -7.03
N LEU A 237 6.43 7.79 -6.11
CA LEU A 237 7.63 7.01 -5.79
C LEU A 237 8.02 6.08 -6.95
N VAL A 238 7.05 5.40 -7.57
CA VAL A 238 7.28 4.52 -8.74
C VAL A 238 7.90 5.32 -9.89
N ARG A 239 7.38 6.51 -10.17
CA ARG A 239 7.94 7.41 -11.19
C ARG A 239 9.35 7.84 -10.84
N LEU A 240 9.59 8.29 -9.61
CA LEU A 240 10.93 8.71 -9.15
C LEU A 240 11.95 7.56 -9.26
N LEU A 241 11.59 6.35 -8.88
CA LEU A 241 12.47 5.18 -9.01
C LEU A 241 12.80 4.90 -10.48
N HIS A 242 11.83 5.04 -11.38
CA HIS A 242 12.09 4.87 -12.80
C HIS A 242 12.96 5.98 -13.39
N GLU A 243 12.78 7.23 -12.98
CA GLU A 243 13.61 8.36 -13.40
C GLU A 243 15.07 8.20 -12.94
N GLU A 244 15.27 7.70 -11.71
CA GLU A 244 16.64 7.55 -11.16
C GLU A 244 17.34 6.26 -11.63
N PHE A 245 16.62 5.15 -11.84
CA PHE A 245 17.22 3.84 -12.06
C PHE A 245 16.69 3.08 -13.30
N GLY A 246 15.76 3.67 -14.07
CA GLY A 246 15.04 2.95 -15.14
C GLY A 246 15.91 2.59 -16.35
N GLU A 247 16.67 3.51 -16.86
CA GLU A 247 17.52 3.34 -18.08
C GLU A 247 19.01 3.49 -17.81
N SER A 248 19.42 3.91 -16.62
CA SER A 248 20.79 4.14 -16.24
C SER A 248 21.06 3.62 -14.83
N SER A 249 22.17 2.92 -14.67
CA SER A 249 22.65 2.47 -13.35
C SER A 249 23.27 3.59 -12.49
N SER A 250 23.23 4.84 -12.95
CA SER A 250 23.86 6.00 -12.31
C SER A 250 22.92 6.81 -11.40
N GLY A 251 21.74 6.28 -11.09
CA GLY A 251 20.74 6.96 -10.26
C GLY A 251 21.18 7.17 -8.81
N SER A 252 20.55 8.14 -8.16
CA SER A 252 20.88 8.55 -6.81
C SER A 252 19.82 8.12 -5.79
N TRP A 253 20.20 7.24 -4.87
CA TRP A 253 19.40 6.92 -3.69
C TRP A 253 19.16 8.14 -2.79
N GLU A 254 20.03 9.12 -2.82
CA GLU A 254 19.88 10.35 -2.03
C GLU A 254 18.59 11.10 -2.37
N LYS A 255 18.23 11.21 -3.65
CA LYS A 255 16.98 11.84 -4.08
C LYS A 255 15.75 11.06 -3.59
N VAL A 256 15.79 9.72 -3.70
CA VAL A 256 14.70 8.86 -3.22
C VAL A 256 14.53 8.97 -1.71
N VAL A 257 15.63 8.90 -0.95
CA VAL A 257 15.61 9.04 0.51
C VAL A 257 15.12 10.43 0.92
N LYS A 258 15.58 11.50 0.25
CA LYS A 258 15.13 12.87 0.50
C LYS A 258 13.63 13.03 0.26
N PHE A 259 13.11 12.44 -0.81
CA PHE A 259 11.66 12.44 -1.08
C PHE A 259 10.88 11.71 0.03
N ILE A 260 11.31 10.52 0.44
CA ILE A 260 10.66 9.76 1.52
C ILE A 260 10.71 10.52 2.86
N ASN A 261 11.84 11.12 3.19
CA ASN A 261 11.97 11.96 4.38
C ASN A 261 11.01 13.15 4.35
N ALA A 262 10.87 13.82 3.21
CA ALA A 262 9.95 14.95 3.07
C ALA A 262 8.47 14.49 3.23
N LEU A 263 8.10 13.32 2.69
CA LEU A 263 6.78 12.74 2.92
C LEU A 263 6.57 12.41 4.41
N LYS A 264 7.58 11.81 5.07
CA LYS A 264 7.48 11.46 6.50
C LYS A 264 7.35 12.69 7.39
N GLU A 265 8.12 13.74 7.16
CA GLU A 265 7.95 15.00 7.89
C GLU A 265 6.54 15.59 7.74
N ALA A 266 5.95 15.46 6.56
CA ALA A 266 4.60 15.95 6.28
C ALA A 266 3.48 15.11 6.95
N THR A 267 3.78 13.93 7.52
CA THR A 267 2.80 13.14 8.29
C THR A 267 2.52 13.70 9.68
N LYS A 268 3.34 14.63 10.16
CA LYS A 268 3.18 15.25 11.49
C LYS A 268 1.93 16.11 11.53
N ARG A 269 1.05 15.82 12.47
CA ARG A 269 -0.11 16.67 12.75
C ARG A 269 0.37 17.95 13.39
N ARG A 270 -0.16 19.07 12.91
CA ARG A 270 0.06 20.34 13.62
C ARG A 270 -0.68 20.25 14.94
N THR A 271 0.04 20.24 16.05
CA THR A 271 -0.56 20.43 17.37
C THR A 271 -1.29 21.77 17.31
N GLY A 272 -2.61 21.75 17.50
CA GLY A 272 -3.44 22.94 17.42
C GLY A 272 -2.87 24.07 18.28
N ALA A 273 -2.81 25.26 17.65
CA ALA A 273 -2.58 26.52 18.34
C ALA A 273 -3.79 26.89 19.20
#